data_3cc30b8f038aad2a1f83a1b348c9c7f5
#
_entry.id   3cc30b8f038aad2a1f83a1b348c9c7f5
#
_cell.length_a   1.000
_cell.length_b   1.000
_cell.length_c   1.000
_cell.angle_alpha   90.00
_cell.angle_beta   90.00
_cell.angle_gamma   90.00
#
_symmetry.space_group_name_H-M   'P 1'
#
loop_
_entity.id
_entity.type
_entity.pdbx_description
1 polymer ?
#
loop_
_entity_poly.entity_id
_entity_poly.type
_entity_poly.pdbx_seq_one_letter_code
_entity_poly.pdbx_strand_id
1 'polypeptide(L)'
;MKQMTLEEISKAAASGAFRKIPVSREIYSDIRTPVETLKVLQGVSSHCYMLESVEDKKQWGRYTFLGYDPSLELTCVNGNLTITADAAEMKKVEDIPESHKEQLPTGQIRLTAKTAHPGAVIKTLI
;
A
#
# COMPACT_ATOMS: atom_id res chain seq x y z
N MET A 1 -18.11 -7.52 10.74
CA MET A 1 -18.00 -7.60 9.25
C MET A 1 -18.12 -9.04 8.84
N LYS A 2 -18.97 -9.41 7.85
CA LYS A 2 -19.12 -10.82 7.45
C LYS A 2 -17.81 -11.27 6.79
N GLN A 3 -17.19 -12.34 7.29
CA GLN A 3 -16.03 -12.95 6.65
C GLN A 3 -16.47 -13.61 5.36
N MET A 4 -15.77 -13.33 4.27
CA MET A 4 -16.00 -14.01 2.99
C MET A 4 -15.37 -15.41 3.01
N THR A 5 -16.08 -16.39 2.48
CA THR A 5 -15.54 -17.72 2.28
C THR A 5 -14.55 -17.75 1.09
N LEU A 6 -13.69 -18.75 1.04
CA LEU A 6 -12.77 -18.95 -0.10
C LEU A 6 -13.53 -19.07 -1.43
N GLU A 7 -14.70 -19.70 -1.41
CA GLU A 7 -15.55 -19.87 -2.58
C GLU A 7 -16.14 -18.54 -3.07
N GLU A 8 -16.62 -17.68 -2.15
CA GLU A 8 -17.12 -16.34 -2.46
C GLU A 8 -16.00 -15.46 -3.06
N ILE A 9 -14.77 -15.54 -2.51
CA ILE A 9 -13.60 -14.81 -3.01
C ILE A 9 -13.22 -15.30 -4.41
N SER A 10 -13.15 -16.62 -4.62
CA SER A 10 -12.83 -17.22 -5.92
C SER A 10 -13.85 -16.85 -6.99
N LYS A 11 -15.14 -16.84 -6.64
CA LYS A 11 -16.22 -16.43 -7.54
C LYS A 11 -16.14 -14.94 -7.89
N ALA A 12 -15.86 -14.08 -6.91
CA ALA A 12 -15.68 -12.66 -7.14
C ALA A 12 -14.44 -12.39 -8.03
N ALA A 13 -13.33 -13.10 -7.81
CA ALA A 13 -12.14 -13.01 -8.64
C ALA A 13 -12.37 -13.46 -10.08
N ALA A 14 -13.08 -14.58 -10.26
CA ALA A 14 -13.41 -15.12 -11.59
C ALA A 14 -14.36 -14.22 -12.39
N SER A 15 -15.16 -13.38 -11.73
CA SER A 15 -16.09 -12.46 -12.42
C SER A 15 -15.40 -11.37 -13.23
N GLY A 16 -14.13 -11.05 -12.93
CA GLY A 16 -13.38 -9.94 -13.55
C GLY A 16 -13.94 -8.54 -13.26
N ALA A 17 -15.00 -8.43 -12.44
CA ALA A 17 -15.69 -7.18 -12.14
C ALA A 17 -14.89 -6.27 -11.18
N PHE A 18 -13.94 -6.86 -10.44
CA PHE A 18 -13.18 -6.13 -9.40
C PHE A 18 -11.68 -6.23 -9.67
N ARG A 19 -10.99 -5.08 -9.61
CA ARG A 19 -9.52 -5.02 -9.71
C ARG A 19 -8.84 -5.44 -8.40
N LYS A 20 -9.49 -5.19 -7.26
CA LYS A 20 -9.01 -5.53 -5.90
C LYS A 20 -10.20 -6.04 -5.08
N ILE A 21 -9.99 -7.12 -4.35
CA ILE A 21 -11.00 -7.71 -3.48
C ILE A 21 -10.45 -7.66 -2.05
N PRO A 22 -11.02 -6.82 -1.15
CA PRO A 22 -10.59 -6.79 0.23
C PRO A 22 -11.02 -8.07 0.95
N VAL A 23 -10.10 -8.72 1.62
CA VAL A 23 -10.34 -9.89 2.44
C VAL A 23 -10.04 -9.54 3.89
N SER A 24 -10.94 -9.87 4.81
CA SER A 24 -10.77 -9.61 6.23
C SER A 24 -10.84 -10.88 7.05
N ARG A 25 -10.04 -10.96 8.10
CA ARG A 25 -10.09 -12.01 9.12
C ARG A 25 -10.00 -11.37 10.49
N GLU A 26 -10.90 -11.75 11.38
CA GLU A 26 -10.83 -11.35 12.78
C GLU A 26 -10.00 -12.36 13.58
N ILE A 27 -9.11 -11.85 14.41
CA ILE A 27 -8.31 -12.63 15.35
C ILE A 27 -8.35 -11.95 16.71
N TYR A 28 -8.18 -12.71 17.78
CA TYR A 28 -8.02 -12.14 19.11
C TYR A 28 -6.67 -11.42 19.23
N SER A 29 -6.65 -10.24 19.85
CA SER A 29 -5.45 -9.41 20.02
C SER A 29 -5.15 -9.12 21.49
N ASP A 30 -5.49 -10.02 22.38
CA ASP A 30 -5.38 -9.90 23.82
C ASP A 30 -3.93 -9.98 24.36
N ILE A 31 -2.96 -10.27 23.50
CA ILE A 31 -1.55 -10.48 23.90
C ILE A 31 -0.64 -9.31 23.52
N ARG A 32 -1.01 -8.48 22.53
CA ARG A 32 -0.12 -7.43 21.99
C ARG A 32 -0.83 -6.09 21.77
N THR A 33 -0.14 -5.02 22.15
CA THR A 33 -0.56 -3.66 21.81
C THR A 33 -0.25 -3.32 20.35
N PRO A 34 -0.89 -2.30 19.75
CA PRO A 34 -0.56 -1.83 18.39
C PRO A 34 0.92 -1.47 18.22
N VAL A 35 1.53 -0.85 19.23
CA VAL A 35 2.96 -0.48 19.21
C VAL A 35 3.86 -1.71 19.20
N GLU A 36 3.55 -2.74 19.98
CA GLU A 36 4.30 -4.00 19.95
C GLU A 36 4.15 -4.71 18.62
N THR A 37 2.95 -4.69 18.04
CA THR A 37 2.70 -5.23 16.70
C THR A 37 3.53 -4.48 15.66
N LEU A 38 3.59 -3.14 15.71
CA LEU A 38 4.43 -2.35 14.81
C LEU A 38 5.91 -2.76 14.91
N LYS A 39 6.43 -2.97 16.12
CA LYS A 39 7.83 -3.44 16.31
C LYS A 39 8.09 -4.80 15.66
N VAL A 40 7.11 -5.70 15.70
CA VAL A 40 7.22 -7.00 14.99
C VAL A 40 7.25 -6.78 13.49
N LEU A 41 6.38 -5.92 12.94
CA LEU A 41 6.34 -5.60 11.52
C LEU A 41 7.66 -4.95 11.03
N GLN A 42 8.29 -4.11 11.85
CA GLN A 42 9.61 -3.52 11.55
C GLN A 42 10.72 -4.58 11.46
N GLY A 43 10.54 -5.76 12.06
CA GLY A 43 11.46 -6.89 11.92
C GLY A 43 11.35 -7.62 10.58
N VAL A 44 10.26 -7.43 9.85
CA VAL A 44 9.99 -8.11 8.56
C VAL A 44 9.92 -7.16 7.36
N SER A 45 9.78 -5.87 7.60
CA SER A 45 9.72 -4.86 6.53
C SER A 45 10.44 -3.58 6.94
N SER A 46 11.20 -3.00 6.03
CA SER A 46 11.83 -1.69 6.18
C SER A 46 10.82 -0.53 6.11
N HIS A 47 9.63 -0.78 5.55
CA HIS A 47 8.56 0.20 5.40
C HIS A 47 7.34 -0.25 6.18
N CYS A 48 7.09 0.41 7.31
CA CYS A 48 5.93 0.17 8.16
C CYS A 48 5.28 1.50 8.53
N TYR A 49 3.97 1.50 8.71
CA TYR A 49 3.26 2.65 9.26
C TYR A 49 2.23 2.25 10.31
N MET A 50 1.91 3.18 11.16
CA MET A 50 0.81 3.11 12.11
C MET A 50 0.03 4.42 12.06
N LEU A 51 -1.28 4.33 11.84
CA LEU A 51 -2.21 5.45 11.91
C LEU A 51 -3.11 5.22 13.11
N GLU A 52 -3.10 6.15 14.05
CA GLU A 52 -3.90 6.09 15.25
C GLU A 52 -4.80 7.32 15.31
N SER A 53 -6.09 7.11 15.58
CA SER A 53 -7.02 8.22 15.74
C SER A 53 -6.91 8.78 17.16
N VAL A 54 -6.72 10.11 17.27
CA VAL A 54 -6.60 10.85 18.54
C VAL A 54 -7.90 11.57 18.91
N GLU A 55 -9.00 11.35 18.17
CA GLU A 55 -10.25 12.03 18.45
C GLU A 55 -11.01 11.41 19.63
N ASP A 56 -11.43 12.28 20.57
CA ASP A 56 -12.26 11.96 21.76
C ASP A 56 -13.69 11.46 21.44
N LYS A 57 -14.08 11.46 20.16
CA LYS A 57 -15.40 10.96 19.74
C LYS A 57 -15.39 9.45 19.68
N LYS A 58 -16.14 8.82 20.58
CA LYS A 58 -16.29 7.37 20.80
C LYS A 58 -16.54 6.51 19.54
N GLN A 59 -16.81 7.09 18.39
CA GLN A 59 -17.06 6.37 17.14
C GLN A 59 -15.83 6.27 16.22
N TRP A 60 -14.92 7.23 16.20
CA TRP A 60 -13.78 7.29 15.28
C TRP A 60 -12.44 6.94 15.94
N GLY A 61 -12.29 7.16 17.26
CA GLY A 61 -11.09 6.82 18.03
C GLY A 61 -10.90 5.33 18.32
N ARG A 62 -11.58 4.43 17.56
CA ARG A 62 -11.61 2.98 17.85
C ARG A 62 -10.59 2.15 17.10
N TYR A 63 -9.98 2.71 16.08
CA TYR A 63 -9.17 1.92 15.17
C TYR A 63 -7.75 2.43 15.09
N THR A 64 -6.81 1.50 15.15
CA THR A 64 -5.42 1.69 14.75
C THR A 64 -5.19 0.92 13.47
N PHE A 65 -4.65 1.57 12.46
CA PHE A 65 -4.30 0.96 11.18
C PHE A 65 -2.79 0.76 11.14
N LEU A 66 -2.37 -0.45 10.81
CA LEU A 66 -0.98 -0.83 10.63
C LEU A 66 -0.78 -1.34 9.21
N GLY A 67 0.31 -0.94 8.57
CA GLY A 67 0.69 -1.45 7.26
C GLY A 67 2.18 -1.70 7.18
N TYR A 68 2.57 -2.62 6.32
CA TYR A 68 3.94 -3.01 6.08
C TYR A 68 4.09 -3.56 4.66
N ASP A 69 5.33 -3.70 4.20
CA ASP A 69 5.68 -4.31 2.91
C ASP A 69 4.90 -3.74 1.71
N PRO A 70 5.05 -2.44 1.40
CA PRO A 70 4.34 -1.83 0.31
C PRO A 70 4.79 -2.41 -1.04
N SER A 71 3.86 -2.72 -1.93
CA SER A 71 4.14 -3.19 -3.30
C SER A 71 4.63 -2.07 -4.22
N LEU A 72 4.38 -0.81 -3.85
CA LEU A 72 4.80 0.38 -4.56
C LEU A 72 5.15 1.48 -3.57
N GLU A 73 6.29 2.11 -3.76
CA GLU A 73 6.74 3.30 -3.04
C GLU A 73 6.81 4.48 -3.99
N LEU A 74 6.23 5.62 -3.59
CA LEU A 74 6.29 6.88 -4.33
C LEU A 74 6.81 7.97 -3.41
N THR A 75 7.88 8.64 -3.84
CA THR A 75 8.41 9.83 -3.17
C THR A 75 8.50 10.99 -4.15
N CYS A 76 8.25 12.21 -3.67
CA CYS A 76 8.45 13.42 -4.45
C CYS A 76 9.05 14.51 -3.58
N VAL A 77 10.27 14.91 -3.90
CA VAL A 77 11.01 15.96 -3.17
C VAL A 77 11.45 17.03 -4.17
N ASN A 78 11.01 18.27 -3.93
CA ASN A 78 11.34 19.41 -4.80
C ASN A 78 11.05 19.14 -6.29
N GLY A 79 9.94 18.47 -6.59
CA GLY A 79 9.54 18.13 -7.96
C GLY A 79 10.27 16.91 -8.55
N ASN A 80 11.22 16.32 -7.84
CA ASN A 80 11.85 15.06 -8.26
C ASN A 80 11.00 13.89 -7.75
N LEU A 81 10.31 13.23 -8.66
CA LEU A 81 9.48 12.06 -8.40
C LEU A 81 10.32 10.80 -8.52
N THR A 82 10.18 9.89 -7.58
CA THR A 82 10.74 8.54 -7.63
C THR A 82 9.64 7.54 -7.31
N ILE A 83 9.47 6.54 -8.17
CA ILE A 83 8.56 5.41 -7.96
C ILE A 83 9.38 4.13 -7.98
N THR A 84 9.26 3.31 -6.93
CA THR A 84 9.91 2.00 -6.85
C THR A 84 8.82 0.94 -6.66
N ALA A 85 8.82 -0.07 -7.53
CA ALA A 85 7.81 -1.14 -7.51
C ALA A 85 8.31 -2.39 -8.22
N ASP A 86 7.59 -3.50 -8.03
CA ASP A 86 7.75 -4.68 -8.84
C ASP A 86 7.37 -4.44 -10.30
N ALA A 87 7.83 -5.28 -11.22
CA ALA A 87 7.53 -5.17 -12.65
C ALA A 87 6.01 -5.20 -12.93
N ALA A 88 5.23 -5.95 -12.13
CA ALA A 88 3.78 -6.03 -12.28
C ALA A 88 3.07 -4.73 -11.87
N GLU A 89 3.48 -4.13 -10.75
CA GLU A 89 2.94 -2.85 -10.30
C GLU A 89 3.44 -1.69 -11.17
N MET A 90 4.70 -1.73 -11.62
CA MET A 90 5.27 -0.69 -12.50
C MET A 90 4.57 -0.61 -13.88
N LYS A 91 3.99 -1.71 -14.36
CA LYS A 91 3.16 -1.70 -15.59
C LYS A 91 1.87 -0.90 -15.45
N LYS A 92 1.40 -0.67 -14.23
CA LYS A 92 0.20 0.14 -13.94
C LYS A 92 0.51 1.63 -13.89
N VAL A 93 1.79 1.98 -13.81
CA VAL A 93 2.24 3.36 -13.83
C VAL A 93 2.16 3.85 -15.28
N GLU A 94 1.33 4.87 -15.52
CA GLU A 94 1.24 5.52 -16.84
C GLU A 94 2.61 6.08 -17.26
N ASP A 95 2.83 6.20 -18.57
CA ASP A 95 4.06 6.79 -19.08
C ASP A 95 4.13 8.27 -18.69
N ILE A 96 5.11 8.55 -17.83
CA ILE A 96 5.41 9.91 -17.37
C ILE A 96 6.43 10.48 -18.35
N PRO A 97 6.15 11.65 -18.97
CA PRO A 97 7.11 12.28 -19.89
C PRO A 97 8.48 12.49 -19.21
N GLU A 98 9.54 12.33 -19.98
CA GLU A 98 10.92 12.49 -19.53
C GLU A 98 11.32 11.61 -18.31
N SER A 99 10.63 10.48 -18.13
CA SER A 99 10.96 9.53 -17.08
C SER A 99 12.12 8.62 -17.47
N HIS A 100 12.94 8.28 -16.49
CA HIS A 100 14.01 7.28 -16.61
C HIS A 100 13.65 6.07 -15.76
N LYS A 101 13.75 4.86 -16.36
CA LYS A 101 13.50 3.60 -15.65
C LYS A 101 14.82 2.83 -15.54
N GLU A 102 15.12 2.34 -14.35
CA GLU A 102 16.27 1.47 -14.08
C GLU A 102 15.83 0.24 -13.30
N GLN A 103 16.48 -0.89 -13.56
CA GLN A 103 16.25 -2.12 -12.81
C GLN A 103 17.23 -2.18 -11.63
N LEU A 104 16.69 -2.39 -10.43
CA LEU A 104 17.47 -2.51 -9.20
C LEU A 104 17.99 -3.94 -9.02
N PRO A 105 19.08 -4.15 -8.26
CA PRO A 105 19.59 -5.48 -7.92
C PRO A 105 18.57 -6.35 -7.17
N THR A 106 17.60 -5.74 -6.51
CA THR A 106 16.49 -6.41 -5.82
C THR A 106 15.45 -7.01 -6.78
N GLY A 107 15.55 -6.75 -8.08
CA GLY A 107 14.55 -7.13 -9.08
C GLY A 107 13.41 -6.12 -9.26
N GLN A 108 13.34 -5.10 -8.41
CA GLN A 108 12.39 -4.00 -8.55
C GLN A 108 12.82 -3.02 -9.64
N ILE A 109 11.87 -2.24 -10.12
CA ILE A 109 12.10 -1.16 -11.09
C ILE A 109 11.96 0.17 -10.36
N ARG A 110 12.92 1.06 -10.57
CA ARG A 110 12.87 2.45 -10.14
C ARG A 110 12.61 3.34 -11.35
N LEU A 111 11.59 4.18 -11.25
CA LEU A 111 11.27 5.24 -12.19
C LEU A 111 11.57 6.58 -11.55
N THR A 112 12.32 7.43 -12.24
CA THR A 112 12.59 8.81 -11.82
C THR A 112 12.07 9.78 -12.89
N ALA A 113 11.45 10.86 -12.46
CA ALA A 113 10.93 11.90 -13.34
C ALA A 113 10.89 13.26 -12.63
N LYS A 114 10.73 14.35 -13.39
CA LYS A 114 10.39 15.66 -12.83
C LYS A 114 8.90 15.92 -13.00
N THR A 115 8.24 16.41 -11.96
CA THR A 115 6.83 16.79 -12.02
C THR A 115 6.51 17.97 -11.10
N ALA A 116 5.69 18.87 -11.60
CA ALA A 116 5.10 19.94 -10.77
C ALA A 116 3.83 19.47 -10.05
N HIS A 117 3.25 18.36 -10.49
CA HIS A 117 1.95 17.87 -10.02
C HIS A 117 1.99 16.40 -9.60
N PRO A 118 2.68 16.04 -8.51
CA PRO A 118 2.78 14.65 -8.05
C PRO A 118 1.41 14.03 -7.73
N GLY A 119 0.45 14.84 -7.29
CA GLY A 119 -0.91 14.39 -7.03
C GLY A 119 -1.64 13.82 -8.26
N ALA A 120 -1.31 14.29 -9.46
CA ALA A 120 -1.86 13.74 -10.70
C ALA A 120 -1.35 12.29 -10.91
N VAL A 121 -0.06 12.05 -10.66
CA VAL A 121 0.53 10.70 -10.76
C VAL A 121 -0.09 9.75 -9.74
N ILE A 122 -0.26 10.20 -8.48
CA ILE A 122 -0.90 9.39 -7.44
C ILE A 122 -2.32 8.99 -7.86
N LYS A 123 -3.06 9.92 -8.50
CA LYS A 123 -4.44 9.68 -8.93
C LYS A 123 -4.57 8.58 -9.99
N THR A 124 -3.54 8.34 -10.80
CA THR A 124 -3.53 7.26 -11.79
C THR A 124 -3.21 5.90 -11.19
N LEU A 125 -2.61 5.89 -9.98
CA LEU A 125 -2.22 4.66 -9.27
C LEU A 125 -3.32 4.07 -8.37
N ILE A 126 -4.34 4.87 -8.03
CA ILE A 126 -5.46 4.49 -7.16
C ILE A 126 -6.65 4.05 -7.99
#